data_9fa17f725ae6aeefba99877e54ce6415
#
_entry.id   9fa17f725ae6aeefba99877e54ce6415
#
_cell.length_a   1.000
_cell.length_b   1.000
_cell.length_c   1.000
_cell.angle_alpha   90.00
_cell.angle_beta   90.00
_cell.angle_gamma   90.00
#
_symmetry.space_group_name_H-M   'P 1'
#
loop_
_entity.id
_entity.type
_entity.pdbx_description
1 polymer ?
#
loop_
_entity_poly.entity_id
_entity_poly.type
_entity_poly.pdbx_seq_one_letter_code
_entity_poly.pdbx_strand_id
1 'polypeptide(L)'
;MKYLPVIIILLLLLAIVGAVYYLVYRIKQKTQELSRTLFGTSDITQAASQMKQEYASTPKSVSAMTSLLLPKIVADFPDFQYNEMKDRAENVLTSYLRAITERNPSRLTDGTTELKQQLENHVEMLFANGQHERYDQIHIHRTEINQYRTTAGRCIITFQTALECYHTITDSNGNITEGSSEY
;
A
#
# COMPACT_ATOMS: atom_id res chain seq x y z
N MET A 1 -5.32 56.56 -2.86
CA MET A 1 -5.97 55.25 -3.01
C MET A 1 -5.50 54.38 -4.20
N LYS A 2 -4.38 54.71 -4.87
CA LYS A 2 -3.86 53.94 -6.04
C LYS A 2 -3.26 52.57 -5.73
N TYR A 3 -2.87 52.31 -4.49
CA TYR A 3 -2.17 51.06 -4.09
C TYR A 3 -3.06 50.02 -3.43
N LEU A 4 -4.35 50.33 -3.19
CA LEU A 4 -5.29 49.40 -2.53
C LEU A 4 -5.46 48.07 -3.29
N PRO A 5 -5.62 48.02 -4.62
CA PRO A 5 -5.74 46.76 -5.34
C PRO A 5 -4.46 45.91 -5.30
N VAL A 6 -3.29 46.55 -5.27
CA VAL A 6 -2.00 45.85 -5.20
C VAL A 6 -1.83 45.16 -3.83
N ILE A 7 -2.25 45.84 -2.77
CA ILE A 7 -2.18 45.28 -1.40
C ILE A 7 -3.14 44.07 -1.26
N ILE A 8 -4.34 44.16 -1.86
CA ILE A 8 -5.32 43.05 -1.84
C ILE A 8 -4.76 41.81 -2.59
N ILE A 9 -4.15 42.02 -3.75
CA ILE A 9 -3.54 40.93 -4.54
C ILE A 9 -2.38 40.28 -3.75
N LEU A 10 -1.55 41.09 -3.08
CA LEU A 10 -0.44 40.59 -2.28
C LEU A 10 -0.93 39.77 -1.10
N LEU A 11 -1.98 40.20 -0.41
CA LEU A 11 -2.60 39.45 0.70
C LEU A 11 -3.23 38.13 0.23
N LEU A 12 -3.88 38.12 -0.95
CA LEU A 12 -4.41 36.90 -1.56
C LEU A 12 -3.30 35.87 -1.89
N LEU A 13 -2.21 36.34 -2.49
CA LEU A 13 -1.05 35.49 -2.78
C LEU A 13 -0.45 34.89 -1.49
N LEU A 14 -0.33 35.69 -0.44
CA LEU A 14 0.18 35.23 0.87
C LEU A 14 -0.74 34.18 1.51
N ALA A 15 -2.05 34.34 1.38
CA ALA A 15 -3.05 33.38 1.86
C ALA A 15 -2.98 32.05 1.09
N ILE A 16 -2.79 32.08 -0.23
CA ILE A 16 -2.64 30.89 -1.08
C ILE A 16 -1.35 30.14 -0.70
N VAL A 17 -0.23 30.83 -0.56
CA VAL A 17 1.04 30.23 -0.13
C VAL A 17 0.92 29.60 1.26
N GLY A 18 0.24 30.28 2.19
CA GLY A 18 -0.02 29.74 3.54
C GLY A 18 -0.90 28.48 3.51
N ALA A 19 -1.93 28.46 2.67
CA ALA A 19 -2.81 27.31 2.51
C ALA A 19 -2.09 26.09 1.91
N VAL A 20 -1.25 26.31 0.88
CA VAL A 20 -0.43 25.27 0.26
C VAL A 20 0.59 24.72 1.28
N TYR A 21 1.26 25.61 2.02
CA TYR A 21 2.19 25.19 3.07
C TYR A 21 1.51 24.35 4.16
N TYR A 22 0.32 24.75 4.60
CA TYR A 22 -0.47 24.01 5.60
C TYR A 22 -0.90 22.65 5.08
N LEU A 23 -1.33 22.53 3.82
CA LEU A 23 -1.69 21.26 3.18
C LEU A 23 -0.48 20.32 3.09
N VAL A 24 0.66 20.82 2.62
CA VAL A 24 1.90 20.03 2.54
C VAL A 24 2.36 19.56 3.93
N TYR A 25 2.27 20.43 4.93
CA TYR A 25 2.60 20.09 6.32
C TYR A 25 1.68 19.00 6.87
N ARG A 26 0.38 19.08 6.62
CA ARG A 26 -0.61 18.09 7.06
C ARG A 26 -0.45 16.73 6.38
N ILE A 27 -0.12 16.73 5.08
CA ILE A 27 0.20 15.51 4.32
C ILE A 27 1.46 14.87 4.89
N LYS A 28 2.50 15.66 5.17
CA LYS A 28 3.78 15.19 5.72
C LYS A 28 3.61 14.54 7.11
N GLN A 29 2.77 15.10 7.98
CA GLN A 29 2.45 14.49 9.28
C GLN A 29 1.73 13.15 9.14
N LYS A 30 0.70 13.07 8.29
CA LYS A 30 -0.02 11.81 8.06
C LYS A 30 0.87 10.73 7.45
N THR A 31 1.76 11.11 6.53
CA THR A 31 2.70 10.20 5.88
C THR A 31 3.78 9.70 6.85
N GLN A 32 4.21 10.54 7.80
CA GLN A 32 5.15 10.15 8.86
C GLN A 32 4.52 9.18 9.87
N GLU A 33 3.26 9.36 10.25
CA GLU A 33 2.55 8.42 11.10
C GLU A 33 2.36 7.05 10.42
N LEU A 34 2.02 7.06 9.13
CA LEU A 34 1.88 5.82 8.34
C LEU A 34 3.22 5.08 8.20
N SER A 35 4.30 5.81 7.92
CA SER A 35 5.65 5.26 7.83
C SER A 35 6.13 4.70 9.17
N ARG A 36 5.79 5.36 10.27
CA ARG A 36 6.12 4.91 11.63
C ARG A 36 5.37 3.64 12.02
N THR A 37 4.10 3.52 11.63
CA THR A 37 3.27 2.34 11.93
C THR A 37 3.61 1.14 11.05
N LEU A 38 3.98 1.36 9.78
CA LEU A 38 4.26 0.28 8.83
C LEU A 38 5.74 -0.14 8.83
N PHE A 39 6.67 0.79 9.03
CA PHE A 39 8.11 0.55 8.85
C PHE A 39 8.94 0.84 10.10
N GLY A 40 8.33 1.34 11.19
CA GLY A 40 9.04 1.69 12.43
C GLY A 40 9.99 2.89 12.32
N THR A 41 10.03 3.56 11.16
CA THR A 41 10.87 4.73 10.89
C THR A 41 10.02 5.93 10.46
N SER A 42 10.44 7.14 10.87
CA SER A 42 9.74 8.38 10.53
C SER A 42 10.07 8.91 9.12
N ASP A 43 10.98 8.25 8.39
CA ASP A 43 11.46 8.70 7.08
C ASP A 43 11.23 7.61 6.02
N ILE A 44 10.36 7.90 5.05
CA ILE A 44 10.03 7.01 3.93
C ILE A 44 11.26 6.71 3.09
N THR A 45 12.18 7.66 2.96
CA THR A 45 13.41 7.49 2.18
C THR A 45 14.35 6.50 2.85
N GLN A 46 14.44 6.53 4.18
CA GLN A 46 15.21 5.55 4.96
C GLN A 46 14.52 4.18 4.94
N ALA A 47 13.19 4.12 5.07
CA ALA A 47 12.43 2.87 4.95
C ALA A 47 12.62 2.24 3.56
N ALA A 48 12.54 3.02 2.49
CA ALA A 48 12.76 2.54 1.13
C ALA A 48 14.22 2.10 0.88
N SER A 49 15.21 2.80 1.44
CA SER A 49 16.62 2.42 1.32
C SER A 49 16.96 1.17 2.13
N GLN A 50 16.39 1.01 3.33
CA GLN A 50 16.51 -0.20 4.14
C GLN A 50 15.85 -1.40 3.45
N MET A 51 14.63 -1.25 2.92
CA MET A 51 13.99 -2.28 2.10
C MET A 51 14.87 -2.67 0.90
N LYS A 52 15.41 -1.70 0.16
CA LYS A 52 16.26 -1.94 -1.01
C LYS A 52 17.57 -2.67 -0.66
N GLN A 53 18.15 -2.37 0.48
CA GLN A 53 19.35 -3.00 0.99
C GLN A 53 19.07 -4.42 1.52
N GLU A 54 17.91 -4.61 2.16
CA GLU A 54 17.43 -5.89 2.67
C GLU A 54 17.04 -6.84 1.52
N TYR A 55 16.40 -6.32 0.44
CA TYR A 55 16.14 -7.07 -0.80
C TYR A 55 17.42 -7.49 -1.53
N ALA A 56 18.47 -6.68 -1.50
CA ALA A 56 19.76 -7.01 -2.11
C ALA A 56 20.54 -8.09 -1.33
N SER A 57 20.30 -8.21 -0.03
CA SER A 57 20.94 -9.21 0.86
C SER A 57 20.12 -10.49 1.04
N THR A 58 18.87 -10.53 0.55
CA THR A 58 17.96 -11.69 0.72
C THR A 58 18.31 -12.80 -0.28
N PRO A 59 18.34 -14.08 0.13
CA PRO A 59 18.52 -15.19 -0.80
C PRO A 59 17.50 -15.14 -1.93
N LYS A 60 17.93 -15.40 -3.16
CA LYS A 60 17.08 -15.39 -4.37
C LYS A 60 15.91 -16.38 -4.34
N SER A 61 15.82 -17.23 -3.34
CA SER A 61 14.75 -18.19 -3.12
C SER A 61 13.89 -17.75 -1.92
N VAL A 62 12.70 -17.26 -2.17
CA VAL A 62 11.72 -16.88 -1.11
C VAL A 62 11.32 -18.08 -0.27
N SER A 63 11.30 -19.29 -0.85
CA SER A 63 11.07 -20.56 -0.16
C SER A 63 12.08 -20.82 0.98
N ALA A 64 13.32 -20.39 0.81
CA ALA A 64 14.34 -20.51 1.84
C ALA A 64 14.08 -19.58 3.04
N MET A 65 13.42 -18.44 2.82
CA MET A 65 13.09 -17.51 3.92
C MET A 65 12.00 -18.06 4.84
N THR A 66 10.96 -18.70 4.30
CA THR A 66 9.94 -19.35 5.12
C THR A 66 10.58 -20.44 6.00
N SER A 67 11.43 -21.30 5.44
CA SER A 67 12.12 -22.36 6.19
C SER A 67 13.05 -21.81 7.28
N LEU A 68 13.64 -20.63 7.05
CA LEU A 68 14.53 -19.96 8.00
C LEU A 68 13.76 -19.25 9.14
N LEU A 69 12.66 -18.59 8.80
CA LEU A 69 11.93 -17.71 9.72
C LEU A 69 10.86 -18.45 10.53
N LEU A 70 10.22 -19.47 9.96
CA LEU A 70 9.13 -20.20 10.59
C LEU A 70 9.48 -20.81 11.96
N PRO A 71 10.64 -21.48 12.15
CA PRO A 71 11.03 -21.99 13.46
C PRO A 71 11.18 -20.90 14.52
N LYS A 72 11.68 -19.72 14.12
CA LYS A 72 11.83 -18.56 15.00
C LYS A 72 10.47 -17.97 15.38
N ILE A 73 9.55 -17.86 14.42
CA ILE A 73 8.19 -17.37 14.67
C ILE A 73 7.45 -18.29 15.64
N VAL A 74 7.53 -19.61 15.43
CA VAL A 74 6.90 -20.62 16.32
C VAL A 74 7.53 -20.61 17.72
N ALA A 75 8.84 -20.36 17.82
CA ALA A 75 9.50 -20.24 19.13
C ALA A 75 9.00 -19.01 19.90
N ASP A 76 8.80 -17.87 19.21
CA ASP A 76 8.30 -16.63 19.83
C ASP A 76 6.76 -16.67 20.05
N PHE A 77 6.03 -17.40 19.18
CA PHE A 77 4.55 -17.53 19.18
C PHE A 77 4.14 -18.99 18.93
N PRO A 78 4.04 -19.82 19.97
CA PRO A 78 3.75 -21.26 19.80
C PRO A 78 2.41 -21.58 19.13
N ASP A 79 1.43 -20.67 19.25
CA ASP A 79 0.09 -20.82 18.66
C ASP A 79 0.04 -20.35 17.18
N PHE A 80 1.17 -19.93 16.59
CA PHE A 80 1.21 -19.47 15.21
C PHE A 80 0.97 -20.63 14.24
N GLN A 81 -0.07 -20.50 13.42
CA GLN A 81 -0.43 -21.46 12.37
C GLN A 81 -0.10 -20.87 10.99
N TYR A 82 0.99 -21.33 10.39
CA TYR A 82 1.49 -20.82 9.11
C TYR A 82 0.45 -20.89 8.00
N ASN A 83 -0.24 -22.02 7.82
CA ASN A 83 -1.20 -22.19 6.73
C ASN A 83 -2.41 -21.26 6.89
N GLU A 84 -2.93 -21.11 8.10
CA GLU A 84 -4.04 -20.20 8.40
C GLU A 84 -3.68 -18.75 8.09
N MET A 85 -2.51 -18.30 8.52
CA MET A 85 -2.04 -16.95 8.27
C MET A 85 -1.71 -16.69 6.81
N LYS A 86 -1.19 -17.70 6.12
CA LYS A 86 -0.98 -17.67 4.66
C LYS A 86 -2.32 -17.50 3.92
N ASP A 87 -3.29 -18.37 4.20
CA ASP A 87 -4.62 -18.33 3.56
C ASP A 87 -5.31 -16.99 3.83
N ARG A 88 -5.16 -16.46 5.05
CA ARG A 88 -5.67 -15.14 5.40
C ARG A 88 -5.00 -14.03 4.58
N ALA A 89 -3.68 -14.06 4.42
CA ALA A 89 -2.94 -13.10 3.61
C ALA A 89 -3.37 -13.13 2.13
N GLU A 90 -3.55 -14.34 1.56
CA GLU A 90 -4.04 -14.54 0.20
C GLU A 90 -5.47 -14.02 0.02
N ASN A 91 -6.35 -14.27 1.00
CA ASN A 91 -7.74 -13.79 0.99
C ASN A 91 -7.80 -12.25 1.06
N VAL A 92 -7.00 -11.61 1.93
CA VAL A 92 -6.91 -10.15 2.02
C VAL A 92 -6.43 -9.58 0.68
N LEU A 93 -5.36 -10.12 0.10
CA LEU A 93 -4.82 -9.67 -1.19
C LEU A 93 -5.85 -9.80 -2.30
N THR A 94 -6.48 -10.97 -2.43
CA THR A 94 -7.47 -11.23 -3.48
C THR A 94 -8.71 -10.34 -3.34
N SER A 95 -9.20 -10.16 -2.11
CA SER A 95 -10.34 -9.28 -1.84
C SER A 95 -10.02 -7.80 -2.11
N TYR A 96 -8.77 -7.37 -1.84
CA TYR A 96 -8.28 -6.03 -2.15
C TYR A 96 -8.29 -5.75 -3.65
N LEU A 97 -7.71 -6.65 -4.46
CA LEU A 97 -7.67 -6.52 -5.92
C LEU A 97 -9.08 -6.56 -6.54
N ARG A 98 -9.97 -7.42 -6.01
CA ARG A 98 -11.38 -7.44 -6.41
C ARG A 98 -12.11 -6.16 -6.04
N ALA A 99 -11.85 -5.60 -4.87
CA ALA A 99 -12.46 -4.35 -4.44
C ALA A 99 -12.11 -3.18 -5.36
N ILE A 100 -10.89 -3.12 -5.89
CA ILE A 100 -10.47 -2.15 -6.91
C ILE A 100 -11.24 -2.41 -8.21
N THR A 101 -11.22 -3.65 -8.70
CA THR A 101 -11.89 -4.06 -9.95
C THR A 101 -13.39 -3.75 -9.92
N GLU A 102 -14.06 -4.03 -8.80
CA GLU A 102 -15.50 -3.79 -8.64
C GLU A 102 -15.80 -2.35 -8.20
N ARG A 103 -14.77 -1.53 -7.95
CA ARG A 103 -14.89 -0.16 -7.38
C ARG A 103 -15.72 -0.15 -6.09
N ASN A 104 -15.59 -1.19 -5.29
CA ASN A 104 -16.36 -1.37 -4.08
C ASN A 104 -15.44 -1.72 -2.89
N PRO A 105 -15.00 -0.72 -2.09
CA PRO A 105 -14.14 -0.96 -0.93
C PRO A 105 -14.72 -1.93 0.12
N SER A 106 -16.05 -2.10 0.15
CA SER A 106 -16.71 -3.03 1.10
C SER A 106 -16.42 -4.51 0.80
N ARG A 107 -15.83 -4.81 -0.35
CA ARG A 107 -15.39 -6.18 -0.72
C ARG A 107 -14.11 -6.61 0.01
N LEU A 108 -13.36 -5.66 0.58
CA LEU A 108 -12.17 -5.99 1.34
C LEU A 108 -12.54 -6.78 2.61
N THR A 109 -12.05 -8.00 2.70
CA THR A 109 -12.20 -8.86 3.87
C THR A 109 -10.97 -8.77 4.77
N ASP A 110 -11.16 -8.85 6.09
CA ASP A 110 -10.07 -8.93 7.08
C ASP A 110 -9.02 -7.79 7.05
N GLY A 111 -9.28 -6.71 6.32
CA GLY A 111 -8.39 -5.55 6.25
C GLY A 111 -8.45 -4.71 7.52
N THR A 112 -7.31 -4.09 7.89
CA THR A 112 -7.28 -3.07 8.95
C THR A 112 -8.04 -1.82 8.50
N THR A 113 -8.37 -0.95 9.47
CA THR A 113 -9.03 0.34 9.17
C THR A 113 -8.18 1.19 8.23
N GLU A 114 -6.86 1.18 8.43
CA GLU A 114 -5.90 1.91 7.59
C GLU A 114 -5.88 1.38 6.16
N LEU A 115 -5.89 0.05 5.97
CA LEU A 115 -5.94 -0.56 4.65
C LEU A 115 -7.26 -0.23 3.93
N LYS A 116 -8.40 -0.27 4.66
CA LYS A 116 -9.70 0.13 4.10
C LYS A 116 -9.70 1.58 3.65
N GLN A 117 -9.16 2.49 4.46
CA GLN A 117 -9.06 3.90 4.11
C GLN A 117 -8.15 4.13 2.90
N GLN A 118 -7.03 3.41 2.78
CA GLN A 118 -6.17 3.48 1.61
C GLN A 118 -6.88 3.00 0.34
N LEU A 119 -7.64 1.90 0.44
CA LEU A 119 -8.44 1.39 -0.66
C LEU A 119 -9.53 2.36 -1.09
N GLU A 120 -10.26 2.96 -0.14
CA GLU A 120 -11.27 3.98 -0.41
C GLU A 120 -10.66 5.16 -1.15
N ASN A 121 -9.56 5.72 -0.65
CA ASN A 121 -8.84 6.83 -1.28
C ASN A 121 -8.36 6.47 -2.70
N HIS A 122 -7.88 5.23 -2.90
CA HIS A 122 -7.43 4.76 -4.21
C HIS A 122 -8.60 4.69 -5.21
N VAL A 123 -9.70 4.09 -4.80
CA VAL A 123 -10.91 4.00 -5.64
C VAL A 123 -11.47 5.40 -5.95
N GLU A 124 -11.52 6.31 -4.98
CA GLU A 124 -11.93 7.71 -5.21
C GLU A 124 -11.03 8.43 -6.19
N MET A 125 -9.71 8.23 -6.11
CA MET A 125 -8.74 8.80 -7.04
C MET A 125 -8.97 8.29 -8.47
N LEU A 126 -9.22 7.01 -8.66
CA LEU A 126 -9.56 6.44 -9.97
C LEU A 126 -10.84 7.05 -10.53
N PHE A 127 -11.87 7.23 -9.71
CA PHE A 127 -13.11 7.90 -10.11
C PHE A 127 -12.85 9.37 -10.53
N ALA A 128 -12.10 10.10 -9.73
CA ALA A 128 -11.80 11.52 -10.02
C ALA A 128 -11.03 11.69 -11.34
N ASN A 129 -10.17 10.70 -11.68
CA ASN A 129 -9.40 10.70 -12.92
C ASN A 129 -10.16 10.10 -14.11
N GLY A 130 -11.40 9.62 -13.93
CA GLY A 130 -12.15 8.91 -14.97
C GLY A 130 -11.51 7.59 -15.39
N GLN A 131 -10.71 6.98 -14.50
CA GLN A 131 -9.98 5.74 -14.77
C GLN A 131 -10.69 4.53 -14.16
N HIS A 132 -10.53 3.36 -14.78
CA HIS A 132 -10.98 2.09 -14.23
C HIS A 132 -9.84 1.08 -14.25
N GLU A 133 -9.36 0.73 -13.07
CA GLU A 133 -8.34 -0.29 -12.85
C GLU A 133 -9.01 -1.65 -12.61
N ARG A 134 -8.52 -2.68 -13.30
CA ARG A 134 -9.06 -4.04 -13.23
C ARG A 134 -7.95 -5.08 -13.08
N TYR A 135 -8.27 -6.09 -12.27
CA TYR A 135 -7.48 -7.30 -12.08
C TYR A 135 -8.37 -8.51 -12.38
N ASP A 136 -8.19 -9.13 -13.54
CA ASP A 136 -8.98 -10.28 -13.99
C ASP A 136 -8.13 -11.57 -13.93
N GLN A 137 -8.76 -12.72 -13.75
CA GLN A 137 -8.14 -14.05 -13.71
C GLN A 137 -6.96 -14.16 -12.71
N ILE A 138 -7.18 -13.65 -11.50
CA ILE A 138 -6.16 -13.69 -10.44
C ILE A 138 -5.86 -15.14 -10.07
N HIS A 139 -4.62 -15.57 -10.30
CA HIS A 139 -4.13 -16.89 -9.94
C HIS A 139 -2.88 -16.76 -9.03
N ILE A 140 -2.99 -17.26 -7.80
CA ILE A 140 -1.89 -17.26 -6.84
C ILE A 140 -1.06 -18.53 -7.04
N HIS A 141 0.23 -18.38 -7.33
CA HIS A 141 1.16 -19.48 -7.50
C HIS A 141 1.82 -19.86 -6.18
N ARG A 142 2.20 -18.86 -5.38
CA ARG A 142 2.97 -19.09 -4.17
C ARG A 142 2.86 -17.90 -3.22
N THR A 143 2.74 -18.20 -1.91
CA THR A 143 2.83 -17.22 -0.83
C THR A 143 3.79 -17.73 0.22
N GLU A 144 4.79 -16.92 0.56
CA GLU A 144 5.90 -17.27 1.44
C GLU A 144 6.16 -16.15 2.46
N ILE A 145 6.70 -16.50 3.62
CA ILE A 145 7.18 -15.51 4.58
C ILE A 145 8.46 -14.89 4.02
N ASN A 146 8.44 -13.58 3.83
CA ASN A 146 9.59 -12.81 3.39
C ASN A 146 10.33 -12.16 4.56
N GLN A 147 9.59 -11.70 5.58
CA GLN A 147 10.17 -10.96 6.69
C GLN A 147 9.43 -11.21 7.99
N TYR A 148 10.20 -11.23 9.09
CA TYR A 148 9.69 -11.31 10.45
C TYR A 148 10.40 -10.30 11.33
N ARG A 149 9.62 -9.48 12.03
CA ARG A 149 10.12 -8.47 12.98
C ARG A 149 9.30 -8.49 14.26
N THR A 150 9.98 -8.35 15.39
CA THR A 150 9.36 -8.10 16.69
C THR A 150 9.81 -6.74 17.20
N THR A 151 8.88 -5.90 17.63
CA THR A 151 9.18 -4.57 18.18
C THR A 151 8.16 -4.26 19.28
N ALA A 152 8.64 -3.99 20.49
CA ALA A 152 7.85 -3.46 21.63
C ALA A 152 6.46 -4.13 21.79
N GLY A 153 6.39 -5.46 21.79
CA GLY A 153 5.14 -6.21 21.98
C GLY A 153 4.28 -6.37 20.72
N ARG A 154 4.81 -5.97 19.55
CA ARG A 154 4.18 -6.24 18.25
C ARG A 154 5.01 -7.22 17.43
N CYS A 155 4.33 -8.14 16.77
CA CYS A 155 4.90 -9.02 15.77
C CYS A 155 4.43 -8.57 14.38
N ILE A 156 5.37 -8.44 13.45
CA ILE A 156 5.08 -8.14 12.04
C ILE A 156 5.65 -9.27 11.20
N ILE A 157 4.78 -9.94 10.47
CA ILE A 157 5.13 -10.96 9.49
C ILE A 157 4.74 -10.43 8.12
N THR A 158 5.71 -10.37 7.20
CA THR A 158 5.47 -9.95 5.83
C THR A 158 5.44 -11.19 4.94
N PHE A 159 4.32 -11.38 4.24
CA PHE A 159 4.19 -12.39 3.20
C PHE A 159 4.53 -11.78 1.84
N GLN A 160 5.19 -12.56 1.00
CA GLN A 160 5.40 -12.26 -0.41
C GLN A 160 4.61 -13.25 -1.24
N THR A 161 3.72 -12.74 -2.08
CA THR A 161 2.86 -13.55 -2.94
C THR A 161 3.25 -13.35 -4.40
N ALA A 162 3.51 -14.46 -5.09
CA ALA A 162 3.63 -14.50 -6.54
C ALA A 162 2.25 -14.83 -7.12
N LEU A 163 1.73 -13.92 -7.91
CA LEU A 163 0.44 -14.09 -8.58
C LEU A 163 0.55 -13.74 -10.06
N GLU A 164 -0.36 -14.27 -10.83
CA GLU A 164 -0.60 -13.97 -12.23
C GLU A 164 -2.00 -13.41 -12.37
N CYS A 165 -2.17 -12.34 -13.14
CA CYS A 165 -3.46 -11.75 -13.45
C CYS A 165 -3.36 -10.88 -14.70
N TYR A 166 -4.49 -10.62 -15.35
CA TYR A 166 -4.59 -9.52 -16.31
C TYR A 166 -4.79 -8.21 -15.55
N HIS A 167 -3.91 -7.25 -15.75
CA HIS A 167 -4.04 -5.91 -15.18
C HIS A 167 -4.25 -4.90 -16.28
N THR A 168 -5.34 -4.13 -16.20
CA THR A 168 -5.67 -3.08 -17.15
C THR A 168 -6.16 -1.83 -16.44
N ILE A 169 -5.74 -0.67 -16.96
CA ILE A 169 -6.31 0.63 -16.61
C ILE A 169 -6.95 1.20 -17.88
N THR A 170 -8.24 1.54 -17.80
CA THR A 170 -8.97 2.16 -18.91
C THR A 170 -9.34 3.59 -18.56
N ASP A 171 -9.47 4.44 -19.60
CA ASP A 171 -10.03 5.79 -19.50
C ASP A 171 -11.56 5.78 -19.42
N SER A 172 -12.16 6.97 -19.34
CA SER A 172 -13.62 7.16 -19.34
C SER A 172 -14.33 6.69 -20.61
N ASN A 173 -13.59 6.50 -21.72
CA ASN A 173 -14.11 6.01 -23.00
C ASN A 173 -13.96 4.50 -23.16
N GLY A 174 -13.31 3.83 -22.16
CA GLY A 174 -13.06 2.40 -22.19
C GLY A 174 -11.77 2.00 -22.95
N ASN A 175 -10.95 2.96 -23.37
CA ASN A 175 -9.67 2.64 -24.01
C ASN A 175 -8.66 2.23 -22.94
N ILE A 176 -7.88 1.19 -23.21
CA ILE A 176 -6.79 0.75 -22.34
C ILE A 176 -5.68 1.80 -22.42
N THR A 177 -5.37 2.42 -21.27
CA THR A 177 -4.27 3.39 -21.11
C THR A 177 -3.01 2.73 -20.56
N GLU A 178 -3.16 1.64 -19.80
CA GLU A 178 -2.05 0.89 -19.21
C GLU A 178 -2.43 -0.57 -19.06
N GLY A 179 -1.44 -1.46 -19.16
CA GLY A 179 -1.60 -2.90 -19.02
C GLY A 179 -2.03 -3.59 -20.31
N SER A 180 -2.41 -4.88 -20.22
CA SER A 180 -2.85 -5.70 -21.34
C SER A 180 -3.97 -6.64 -20.88
N SER A 181 -4.92 -6.89 -21.76
CA SER A 181 -5.94 -7.92 -21.61
C SER A 181 -5.54 -9.28 -22.23
N GLU A 182 -4.34 -9.33 -22.81
CA GLU A 182 -3.77 -10.51 -23.46
C GLU A 182 -2.38 -10.83 -22.91
N TYR A 183 -1.99 -12.13 -22.92
CA TYR A 183 -0.64 -12.59 -22.57
C TYR A 183 0.38 -12.19 -23.63
#